data_63bedc021041461e0dc0309319736fd4
#
_entry.id   63bedc021041461e0dc0309319736fd4
#
_cell.length_a   1.000
_cell.length_b   1.000
_cell.length_c   1.000
_cell.angle_alpha   90.00
_cell.angle_beta   90.00
_cell.angle_gamma   90.00
#
_symmetry.space_group_name_H-M   'P 1'
#
loop_
_entity.id
_entity.type
_entity.pdbx_description
1 polymer ?
#
loop_
_entity_poly.entity_id
_entity_poly.type
_entity_poly.pdbx_seq_one_letter_code
_entity_poly.pdbx_strand_id
1 'polypeptide(L)'
;MEIEDETLKTAIDEITKGLHNGSLGGHLFKKRIGLKGRGKRGGVRTIVAFKKDEIAFFIYGFAKNKKANIDESEEKALKKYAALLLALNDEALNDSIKNNRLMEVL
;
A
#
# COMPACT_ATOMS: atom_id res chain seq x y z
N MET A 1 -1.05 14.22 0.64
CA MET A 1 -0.36 13.74 -0.57
C MET A 1 -1.37 12.99 -1.42
N GLU A 2 -1.60 13.50 -2.61
CA GLU A 2 -2.55 12.87 -3.53
C GLU A 2 -1.81 11.99 -4.54
N ILE A 3 -2.27 10.76 -4.68
CA ILE A 3 -1.77 9.84 -5.70
C ILE A 3 -2.99 9.42 -6.52
N GLU A 4 -2.87 9.55 -7.84
CA GLU A 4 -3.97 9.19 -8.74
C GLU A 4 -4.28 7.69 -8.67
N ASP A 5 -5.55 7.34 -8.79
CA ASP A 5 -6.00 5.94 -8.76
C ASP A 5 -5.30 5.09 -9.82
N GLU A 6 -5.08 5.66 -11.01
CA GLU A 6 -4.39 4.96 -12.09
C GLU A 6 -2.95 4.61 -11.72
N THR A 7 -2.27 5.50 -11.01
CA THR A 7 -0.92 5.26 -10.52
C THR A 7 -0.91 4.10 -9.51
N LEU A 8 -1.91 4.05 -8.63
CA LEU A 8 -2.06 2.96 -7.67
C LEU A 8 -2.34 1.63 -8.36
N LYS A 9 -3.18 1.63 -9.39
CA LYS A 9 -3.47 0.42 -10.18
C LYS A 9 -2.21 -0.11 -10.87
N THR A 10 -1.42 0.77 -11.44
CA THR A 10 -0.15 0.42 -12.09
C THR A 10 0.80 -0.21 -11.07
N ALA A 11 0.87 0.34 -9.87
CA ALA A 11 1.70 -0.20 -8.79
C ALA A 11 1.27 -1.62 -8.42
N ILE A 12 -0.03 -1.89 -8.35
CA ILE A 12 -0.55 -3.23 -8.06
C ILE A 12 -0.19 -4.22 -9.17
N ASP A 13 -0.31 -3.82 -10.43
CA ASP A 13 0.11 -4.65 -11.56
C ASP A 13 1.59 -5.02 -11.46
N GLU A 14 2.42 -4.04 -11.11
CA GLU A 14 3.85 -4.27 -10.93
C GLU A 14 4.13 -5.24 -9.78
N ILE A 15 3.46 -5.08 -8.65
CA ILE A 15 3.61 -6.00 -7.51
C ILE A 15 3.21 -7.41 -7.91
N THR A 16 2.11 -7.56 -8.66
CA THR A 16 1.64 -8.85 -9.17
C THR A 16 2.71 -9.56 -10.00
N LYS A 17 3.52 -8.80 -10.72
CA LYS A 17 4.62 -9.31 -11.54
C LYS A 17 5.92 -9.49 -10.77
N GLY A 18 5.89 -9.27 -9.45
CA GLY A 18 7.08 -9.36 -8.60
C GLY A 18 7.94 -8.10 -8.59
N LEU A 19 7.46 -7.02 -9.17
CA LEU A 19 8.19 -5.75 -9.25
C LEU A 19 7.88 -4.88 -8.04
N HIS A 20 8.47 -5.21 -6.90
CA HIS A 20 8.36 -4.44 -5.67
C HIS A 20 9.76 -4.22 -5.06
N ASN A 21 9.82 -3.40 -4.04
CA ASN A 21 11.10 -3.01 -3.42
C ASN A 21 11.45 -3.82 -2.17
N GLY A 22 10.68 -4.85 -1.89
CA GLY A 22 10.96 -5.78 -0.82
C GLY A 22 9.69 -6.33 -0.19
N SER A 23 9.77 -7.60 0.23
CA SER A 23 8.72 -8.24 1.01
C SER A 23 9.10 -8.17 2.48
N LEU A 24 8.13 -7.78 3.32
CA LEU A 24 8.33 -7.71 4.77
C LEU A 24 7.75 -8.95 5.47
N GLY A 25 7.16 -9.87 4.71
CA GLY A 25 6.44 -11.01 5.27
C GLY A 25 4.99 -10.63 5.59
N GLY A 26 4.14 -11.62 5.88
CA GLY A 26 2.74 -11.38 6.22
C GLY A 26 1.94 -10.66 5.14
N HIS A 27 2.25 -10.88 3.88
CA HIS A 27 1.64 -10.21 2.72
C HIS A 27 1.90 -8.71 2.67
N LEU A 28 2.97 -8.24 3.31
CA LEU A 28 3.31 -6.83 3.36
C LEU A 28 4.50 -6.54 2.45
N PHE A 29 4.37 -5.55 1.58
CA PHE A 29 5.38 -5.22 0.58
C PHE A 29 5.72 -3.75 0.59
N LYS A 30 6.98 -3.44 0.28
CA LYS A 30 7.41 -2.07 0.01
C LYS A 30 7.28 -1.82 -1.49
N LYS A 31 6.70 -0.70 -1.86
CA LYS A 31 6.57 -0.31 -3.26
C LYS A 31 6.85 1.17 -3.43
N ARG A 32 7.84 1.49 -4.25
CA ARG A 32 8.14 2.87 -4.62
C ARG A 32 7.20 3.28 -5.76
N ILE A 33 6.55 4.43 -5.60
CA ILE A 33 5.65 4.99 -6.60
C ILE A 33 6.23 6.31 -7.09
N GLY A 34 6.42 6.44 -8.41
CA GLY A 34 6.82 7.70 -9.01
C GLY A 34 5.62 8.63 -9.12
N LEU A 35 5.80 9.90 -8.78
CA LEU A 35 4.77 10.91 -8.97
C LEU A 35 4.91 11.52 -10.35
N LYS A 36 3.78 11.88 -10.95
CA LYS A 36 3.74 12.49 -12.28
C LYS A 36 4.60 13.75 -12.33
N GLY A 37 5.51 13.80 -13.30
CA GLY A 37 6.41 14.94 -13.49
C GLY A 37 7.63 14.95 -12.58
N ARG A 38 7.75 14.01 -11.66
CA ARG A 38 8.88 13.97 -10.70
C ARG A 38 9.76 12.73 -10.85
N GLY A 39 9.32 11.73 -11.60
CA GLY A 39 10.01 10.45 -11.71
C GLY A 39 10.09 9.74 -10.36
N LYS A 40 10.87 8.65 -10.32
CA LYS A 40 11.00 7.83 -9.10
C LYS A 40 11.77 8.53 -7.98
N ARG A 41 12.63 9.48 -8.31
CA ARG A 41 13.41 10.24 -7.32
C ARG A 41 12.53 11.12 -6.44
N GLY A 42 11.52 11.74 -7.01
CA GLY A 42 10.59 12.58 -6.27
C GLY A 42 9.36 11.82 -5.83
N GLY A 43 9.41 10.50 -5.84
CA GLY A 43 8.27 9.66 -5.57
C GLY A 43 8.00 9.42 -4.09
N VAL A 44 7.06 8.53 -3.86
CA VAL A 44 6.57 8.14 -2.55
C VAL A 44 6.93 6.69 -2.31
N ARG A 45 7.37 6.37 -1.10
CA ARG A 45 7.50 4.99 -0.67
C ARG A 45 6.18 4.59 -0.03
N THR A 46 5.64 3.44 -0.45
CA THR A 46 4.39 2.93 0.09
C THR A 46 4.58 1.56 0.70
N ILE A 47 3.72 1.26 1.66
CA ILE A 47 3.62 -0.08 2.25
C ILE A 47 2.25 -0.60 1.87
N VAL A 48 2.24 -1.78 1.24
CA VAL A 48 1.04 -2.38 0.66
C VAL A 48 0.79 -3.74 1.27
N ALA A 49 -0.41 -3.95 1.79
CA ALA A 49 -0.88 -5.28 2.16
C ALA A 49 -1.54 -5.89 0.93
N PHE A 50 -1.00 -7.01 0.43
CA PHE A 50 -1.40 -7.53 -0.87
C PHE A 50 -1.55 -9.05 -0.86
N LYS A 51 -2.72 -9.52 -1.27
CA LYS A 51 -2.97 -10.93 -1.60
C LYS A 51 -3.25 -11.01 -3.09
N LYS A 52 -2.39 -11.74 -3.81
CA LYS A 52 -2.50 -11.89 -5.26
C LYS A 52 -3.88 -12.40 -5.66
N ASP A 53 -4.46 -11.79 -6.69
CA ASP A 53 -5.77 -12.10 -7.24
C ASP A 53 -6.95 -11.91 -6.28
N GLU A 54 -6.73 -11.32 -5.13
CA GLU A 54 -7.77 -11.05 -4.15
C GLU A 54 -7.92 -9.57 -3.85
N ILE A 55 -6.94 -8.97 -3.17
CA ILE A 55 -7.09 -7.59 -2.68
C ILE A 55 -5.73 -6.95 -2.37
N ALA A 56 -5.68 -5.63 -2.44
CA ALA A 56 -4.53 -4.85 -2.04
C ALA A 56 -4.98 -3.62 -1.26
N PHE A 57 -4.25 -3.30 -0.18
CA PHE A 57 -4.46 -2.11 0.62
C PHE A 57 -3.17 -1.30 0.68
N PHE A 58 -3.24 -0.03 0.29
CA PHE A 58 -2.15 0.91 0.50
C PHE A 58 -2.31 1.48 1.91
N ILE A 59 -1.50 1.00 2.85
CA ILE A 59 -1.72 1.29 4.27
C ILE A 59 -0.79 2.36 4.85
N TYR A 60 0.27 2.72 4.13
CA TYR A 60 1.18 3.75 4.60
C TYR A 60 1.96 4.32 3.41
N GLY A 61 2.24 5.61 3.46
CA GLY A 61 3.04 6.27 2.44
C GLY A 61 3.87 7.37 3.05
N PHE A 62 5.09 7.56 2.55
CA PHE A 62 5.97 8.63 3.03
C PHE A 62 6.92 9.09 1.92
N ALA A 63 7.28 10.36 1.98
CA ALA A 63 8.24 10.93 1.06
C ALA A 63 9.66 10.53 1.48
N LYS A 64 10.48 10.12 0.52
CA LYS A 64 11.85 9.67 0.77
C LYS A 64 12.71 10.72 1.46
N ASN A 65 12.48 12.00 1.15
CA ASN A 65 13.26 13.08 1.72
C ASN A 65 12.94 13.37 3.19
N LYS A 66 11.84 12.85 3.70
CA LYS A 66 11.45 13.03 5.11
C LYS A 66 11.76 11.80 5.94
N LYS A 67 11.79 10.63 5.29
CA LYS A 67 11.99 9.36 5.96
C LYS A 67 12.56 8.35 4.96
N ALA A 68 13.66 7.72 5.30
CA ALA A 68 14.31 6.78 4.39
C ALA A 68 13.61 5.41 4.37
N ASN A 69 13.07 4.98 5.51
CA ASN A 69 12.43 3.67 5.64
C ASN A 69 11.57 3.65 6.91
N ILE A 70 10.76 2.60 7.06
CA ILE A 70 10.03 2.38 8.31
C ILE A 70 10.96 1.73 9.34
N ASP A 71 10.73 2.03 10.61
CA ASP A 71 11.48 1.39 11.68
C ASP A 71 10.80 0.08 12.11
N GLU A 72 11.45 -0.66 13.00
CA GLU A 72 10.97 -1.96 13.46
C GLU A 72 9.61 -1.88 14.15
N SER A 73 9.39 -0.83 14.92
CA SER A 73 8.14 -0.60 15.62
C SER A 73 7.00 -0.35 14.64
N GLU A 74 7.25 0.48 13.63
CA GLU A 74 6.28 0.74 12.57
C GLU A 74 5.97 -0.52 11.77
N GLU A 75 7.00 -1.31 11.44
CA GLU A 75 6.81 -2.55 10.72
C GLU A 75 5.91 -3.52 11.48
N LYS A 76 6.11 -3.67 12.78
CA LYS A 76 5.26 -4.50 13.63
C LYS A 76 3.80 -4.03 13.62
N ALA A 77 3.59 -2.73 13.78
CA ALA A 77 2.25 -2.15 13.78
C ALA A 77 1.56 -2.34 12.43
N LEU A 78 2.29 -2.14 11.33
CA LEU A 78 1.74 -2.30 9.99
C LEU A 78 1.42 -3.76 9.68
N LYS A 79 2.22 -4.71 10.16
CA LYS A 79 1.92 -6.14 10.00
C LYS A 79 0.63 -6.53 10.71
N LYS A 80 0.41 -6.03 11.91
CA LYS A 80 -0.84 -6.25 12.64
C LYS A 80 -2.02 -5.64 11.91
N TYR A 81 -1.87 -4.44 11.43
CA TYR A 81 -2.91 -3.76 10.68
C TYR A 81 -3.24 -4.49 9.38
N ALA A 82 -2.21 -4.92 8.65
CA ALA A 82 -2.38 -5.69 7.43
C ALA A 82 -3.16 -6.98 7.67
N ALA A 83 -2.84 -7.69 8.75
CA ALA A 83 -3.54 -8.92 9.11
C ALA A 83 -5.03 -8.65 9.37
N LEU A 84 -5.36 -7.56 10.06
CA LEU A 84 -6.74 -7.16 10.30
C LEU A 84 -7.48 -6.83 9.01
N LEU A 85 -6.86 -6.06 8.12
CA LEU A 85 -7.46 -5.68 6.84
C LEU A 85 -7.69 -6.89 5.94
N LEU A 86 -6.70 -7.77 5.83
CA LEU A 86 -6.79 -8.94 4.97
C LEU A 86 -7.77 -9.99 5.50
N ALA A 87 -8.17 -9.90 6.76
CA ALA A 87 -9.16 -10.77 7.37
C ALA A 87 -10.60 -10.24 7.24
N LEU A 88 -10.79 -9.02 6.73
CA LEU A 88 -12.13 -8.46 6.55
C LEU A 88 -12.92 -9.28 5.53
N ASN A 89 -14.17 -9.64 5.87
CA ASN A 89 -15.07 -10.21 4.89
C ASN A 89 -15.68 -9.10 4.04
N ASP A 90 -16.43 -9.46 3.00
CA ASP A 90 -16.98 -8.48 2.06
C ASP A 90 -17.91 -7.48 2.74
N GLU A 91 -18.71 -7.93 3.70
CA GLU A 91 -19.60 -7.05 4.45
C GLU A 91 -18.83 -6.01 5.26
N ALA A 92 -17.84 -6.43 6.03
CA ALA A 92 -17.01 -5.55 6.83
C ALA A 92 -16.20 -4.59 5.96
N LEU A 93 -15.72 -5.06 4.81
CA LEU A 93 -15.00 -4.25 3.85
C LEU A 93 -15.90 -3.15 3.29
N ASN A 94 -17.09 -3.51 2.85
CA ASN A 94 -18.08 -2.56 2.32
C ASN A 94 -18.49 -1.53 3.37
N ASP A 95 -18.68 -1.94 4.61
CA ASP A 95 -18.99 -1.04 5.71
C ASP A 95 -17.87 -0.05 5.96
N SER A 96 -16.62 -0.49 5.89
CA SER A 96 -15.45 0.38 6.06
C SER A 96 -15.37 1.44 4.96
N ILE A 97 -15.68 1.07 3.72
CA ILE A 97 -15.73 1.99 2.60
C ILE A 97 -16.87 2.99 2.79
N LYS A 98 -18.05 2.50 3.15
CA LYS A 98 -19.25 3.31 3.36
C LYS A 98 -19.04 4.34 4.48
N ASN A 99 -18.31 3.97 5.53
CA ASN A 99 -18.02 4.83 6.67
C ASN A 99 -16.75 5.67 6.50
N ASN A 100 -16.19 5.72 5.30
CA ASN A 100 -15.00 6.50 4.94
C ASN A 100 -13.73 6.11 5.73
N ARG A 101 -13.68 4.90 6.25
CA ARG A 101 -12.47 4.36 6.89
C ARG A 101 -11.47 3.84 5.86
N LEU A 102 -11.98 3.40 4.72
CA LEU A 102 -11.21 2.96 3.56
C LEU A 102 -11.72 3.68 2.32
N MET A 103 -10.83 3.93 1.37
CA MET A 103 -11.20 4.48 0.08
C MET A 103 -10.94 3.45 -1.00
N GLU A 104 -11.92 3.24 -1.86
CA GLU A 104 -11.79 2.30 -2.97
C GLU A 104 -11.09 2.96 -4.15
N VAL A 105 -10.13 2.24 -4.73
CA VAL A 105 -9.44 2.67 -5.93
C VAL A 105 -10.20 2.12 -7.13
N LEU A 106 -10.75 3.01 -7.91
CA LEU A 106 -11.52 2.66 -9.11
C LEU A 106 -10.64 2.84 -10.37
#